data_daa1b67d69a186c778ac49c57e758948
#
_entry.id   daa1b67d69a186c778ac49c57e758948
#
_cell.length_a   1.000
_cell.length_b   1.000
_cell.length_c   1.000
_cell.angle_alpha   90.00
_cell.angle_beta   90.00
_cell.angle_gamma   90.00
#
_symmetry.space_group_name_H-M   'P 1'
#
loop_
_entity.id
_entity.type
_entity.pdbx_description
1 polymer ?
#
loop_
_entity_poly.entity_id
_entity_poly.type
_entity_poly.pdbx_seq_one_letter_code
_entity_poly.pdbx_strand_id
1 'polypeptide(L)'
;EITSEVNKKVNSDDFGTLITQNAYNVRIAFNKGSSYMQFDSTGITMYTGTITDNTKRTRLDYNGEHFYRDGKYVGKIGTNTMIGNDSQRGLEFDIEYDTAYMSWANKESANGSSYMMKWAYCTQQCNNYEANMLHAGADINMHYYKLRNVSFEDGAINGTLTFKQPLAVSSDGTLSKWSTATLTFKNGILISGAWSNE
;
A
#
# COMPACT_ATOMS: atom_id res chain seq x y z
N GLU A 1 -44.44 -23.51 2.84
CA GLU A 1 -44.50 -24.98 3.13
C GLU A 1 -43.13 -25.62 3.20
N ILE A 2 -42.20 -25.37 2.26
CA ILE A 2 -40.87 -25.95 2.28
C ILE A 2 -40.05 -25.46 3.50
N THR A 3 -40.18 -24.21 3.88
CA THR A 3 -39.48 -23.64 5.04
C THR A 3 -39.93 -24.29 6.36
N SER A 4 -41.16 -24.67 6.48
CA SER A 4 -41.72 -25.34 7.67
C SER A 4 -41.19 -26.77 7.84
N GLU A 5 -41.02 -27.50 6.74
CA GLU A 5 -40.51 -28.87 6.79
C GLU A 5 -38.98 -28.94 7.03
N VAL A 6 -38.24 -28.00 6.47
CA VAL A 6 -36.79 -27.88 6.73
C VAL A 6 -36.53 -27.48 8.19
N ASN A 7 -37.28 -26.53 8.73
CA ASN A 7 -37.15 -26.10 10.13
C ASN A 7 -37.57 -27.19 11.15
N LYS A 8 -38.41 -28.16 10.74
CA LYS A 8 -38.72 -29.32 11.60
C LYS A 8 -37.66 -30.39 11.61
N LYS A 9 -36.80 -30.46 10.56
CA LYS A 9 -35.76 -31.50 10.42
C LYS A 9 -34.39 -31.07 10.88
N VAL A 10 -34.18 -29.75 11.04
CA VAL A 10 -32.89 -29.18 11.43
C VAL A 10 -33.15 -28.31 12.64
N ASN A 11 -32.84 -28.79 13.81
CA ASN A 11 -32.84 -27.96 15.02
C ASN A 11 -31.75 -26.90 14.87
N SER A 12 -32.11 -25.63 14.88
CA SER A 12 -31.20 -24.50 14.76
C SER A 12 -30.08 -24.49 15.84
N ASP A 13 -30.31 -25.22 16.93
CA ASP A 13 -29.32 -25.35 18.03
C ASP A 13 -28.23 -26.37 17.75
N ASP A 14 -28.47 -27.31 16.81
CA ASP A 14 -27.53 -28.38 16.48
C ASP A 14 -26.61 -28.03 15.29
N PHE A 15 -26.96 -26.99 14.53
CA PHE A 15 -26.17 -26.56 13.38
C PHE A 15 -25.66 -25.13 13.59
N GLY A 16 -24.35 -24.95 13.57
CA GLY A 16 -23.70 -23.63 13.62
C GLY A 16 -23.99 -22.73 12.42
N THR A 17 -24.73 -23.24 11.41
CA THR A 17 -25.02 -22.53 10.16
C THR A 17 -26.52 -22.46 9.90
N LEU A 18 -27.04 -21.27 9.66
CA LEU A 18 -28.42 -21.02 9.26
C LEU A 18 -28.47 -20.43 7.84
N ILE A 19 -29.23 -21.06 6.95
CA ILE A 19 -29.47 -20.54 5.58
C ILE A 19 -30.89 -20.00 5.53
N THR A 20 -31.04 -18.73 5.12
CA THR A 20 -32.33 -18.09 4.88
C THR A 20 -32.39 -17.56 3.46
N GLN A 21 -33.54 -17.68 2.82
CA GLN A 21 -33.77 -17.19 1.46
C GLN A 21 -35.12 -16.46 1.40
N ASN A 22 -35.15 -15.36 0.67
CA ASN A 22 -36.37 -14.68 0.27
C ASN A 22 -36.26 -14.25 -1.21
N ALA A 23 -37.22 -13.49 -1.72
CA ALA A 23 -37.23 -13.04 -3.11
C ALA A 23 -36.05 -12.14 -3.52
N TYR A 24 -35.35 -11.56 -2.57
CA TYR A 24 -34.32 -10.52 -2.81
C TYR A 24 -32.92 -10.94 -2.42
N ASN A 25 -32.78 -11.90 -1.51
CA ASN A 25 -31.46 -12.33 -1.04
C ASN A 25 -31.43 -13.76 -0.50
N VAL A 26 -30.21 -14.31 -0.47
CA VAL A 26 -29.84 -15.51 0.28
C VAL A 26 -28.88 -15.10 1.36
N ARG A 27 -29.08 -15.55 2.60
CA ARG A 27 -28.16 -15.34 3.72
C ARG A 27 -27.69 -16.67 4.27
N ILE A 28 -26.38 -16.75 4.52
CA ILE A 28 -25.72 -17.87 5.19
C ILE A 28 -25.12 -17.33 6.48
N ALA A 29 -25.72 -17.66 7.60
CA ALA A 29 -25.29 -17.23 8.92
C ALA A 29 -24.47 -18.33 9.59
N PHE A 30 -23.41 -17.92 10.27
CA PHE A 30 -22.48 -18.78 11.00
C PHE A 30 -22.58 -18.48 12.51
N ASN A 31 -22.16 -19.43 13.33
CA ASN A 31 -22.03 -19.26 14.76
C ASN A 31 -23.27 -18.58 15.41
N LYS A 32 -24.44 -19.19 15.20
CA LYS A 32 -25.73 -18.70 15.73
C LYS A 32 -26.09 -17.26 15.30
N GLY A 33 -25.65 -16.87 14.09
CA GLY A 33 -25.98 -15.57 13.54
C GLY A 33 -25.08 -14.41 13.93
N SER A 34 -23.93 -14.70 14.60
CA SER A 34 -22.94 -13.66 14.95
C SER A 34 -22.16 -13.14 13.74
N SER A 35 -22.21 -13.85 12.61
CA SER A 35 -21.64 -13.43 11.33
C SER A 35 -22.44 -14.07 10.20
N TYR A 36 -22.59 -13.37 9.08
CA TYR A 36 -23.28 -13.93 7.93
C TYR A 36 -22.76 -13.36 6.62
N MET A 37 -22.98 -14.13 5.55
CA MET A 37 -22.83 -13.69 4.17
C MET A 37 -24.20 -13.45 3.56
N GLN A 38 -24.34 -12.40 2.79
CA GLN A 38 -25.55 -12.09 2.03
C GLN A 38 -25.23 -12.01 0.54
N PHE A 39 -26.04 -12.67 -0.25
CA PHE A 39 -26.03 -12.64 -1.71
C PHE A 39 -27.29 -11.90 -2.16
N ASP A 40 -27.15 -10.81 -2.89
CA ASP A 40 -28.25 -10.03 -3.44
C ASP A 40 -27.86 -9.37 -4.77
N SER A 41 -28.72 -8.51 -5.29
CA SER A 41 -28.46 -7.81 -6.56
C SER A 41 -27.26 -6.86 -6.53
N THR A 42 -26.73 -6.53 -5.36
CA THR A 42 -25.55 -5.66 -5.21
C THR A 42 -24.25 -6.44 -5.09
N GLY A 43 -24.31 -7.76 -4.98
CA GLY A 43 -23.15 -8.64 -4.88
C GLY A 43 -23.18 -9.54 -3.65
N ILE A 44 -22.00 -9.88 -3.16
CA ILE A 44 -21.79 -10.72 -1.99
C ILE A 44 -21.25 -9.83 -0.86
N THR A 45 -21.97 -9.73 0.25
CA THR A 45 -21.55 -8.91 1.39
C THR A 45 -21.34 -9.79 2.63
N MET A 46 -20.22 -9.61 3.31
CA MET A 46 -19.93 -10.21 4.60
C MET A 46 -20.20 -9.23 5.73
N TYR A 47 -20.89 -9.70 6.75
CA TYR A 47 -21.26 -8.95 7.93
C TYR A 47 -20.73 -9.63 9.19
N THR A 48 -20.42 -8.82 10.22
CA THR A 48 -20.28 -9.26 11.60
C THR A 48 -21.40 -8.67 12.44
N GLY A 49 -21.82 -9.39 13.49
CA GLY A 49 -22.99 -9.05 14.29
C GLY A 49 -24.25 -9.81 13.82
N THR A 50 -25.34 -9.58 14.50
CA THR A 50 -26.63 -10.20 14.19
C THR A 50 -27.27 -9.57 12.96
N ILE A 51 -28.32 -10.19 12.42
CA ILE A 51 -29.07 -9.65 11.27
C ILE A 51 -29.70 -8.28 11.60
N THR A 52 -29.96 -8.01 12.86
CA THR A 52 -30.54 -6.74 13.35
C THR A 52 -29.47 -5.70 13.72
N ASP A 53 -28.28 -6.16 14.11
CA ASP A 53 -27.14 -5.30 14.46
C ASP A 53 -25.94 -5.74 13.62
N ASN A 54 -25.96 -5.36 12.33
CA ASN A 54 -24.99 -5.81 11.35
C ASN A 54 -23.94 -4.74 11.07
N THR A 55 -22.70 -5.17 11.05
CA THR A 55 -21.59 -4.33 10.63
C THR A 55 -20.97 -4.93 9.37
N LYS A 56 -21.06 -4.19 8.26
CA LYS A 56 -20.46 -4.56 6.98
C LYS A 56 -18.94 -4.64 7.11
N ARG A 57 -18.33 -5.69 6.57
CA ARG A 57 -16.86 -5.92 6.56
C ARG A 57 -16.29 -5.88 5.16
N THR A 58 -16.81 -6.71 4.26
CA THR A 58 -16.40 -6.71 2.85
C THR A 58 -17.62 -6.86 1.95
N ARG A 59 -17.49 -6.41 0.72
CA ARG A 59 -18.44 -6.65 -0.35
C ARG A 59 -17.70 -6.93 -1.65
N LEU A 60 -18.07 -7.97 -2.34
CA LEU A 60 -17.60 -8.29 -3.67
C LEU A 60 -18.73 -8.01 -4.68
N ASP A 61 -18.49 -7.14 -5.64
CA ASP A 61 -19.39 -6.85 -6.75
C ASP A 61 -18.62 -6.70 -8.07
N TYR A 62 -19.29 -6.25 -9.14
CA TYR A 62 -18.67 -6.08 -10.45
C TYR A 62 -17.58 -5.00 -10.50
N ASN A 63 -17.52 -4.09 -9.52
CA ASN A 63 -16.49 -3.04 -9.44
C ASN A 63 -15.25 -3.48 -8.66
N GLY A 64 -15.32 -4.59 -7.91
CA GLY A 64 -14.22 -5.13 -7.14
C GLY A 64 -14.57 -5.58 -5.73
N GLU A 65 -13.54 -5.77 -4.94
CA GLU A 65 -13.65 -6.08 -3.51
C GLU A 65 -13.57 -4.80 -2.68
N HIS A 66 -14.62 -4.51 -1.94
CA HIS A 66 -14.79 -3.34 -1.10
C HIS A 66 -14.54 -3.68 0.36
N PHE A 67 -13.81 -2.83 1.07
CA PHE A 67 -13.43 -3.01 2.47
C PHE A 67 -14.13 -1.99 3.36
N TYR A 68 -14.51 -2.44 4.56
CA TYR A 68 -15.19 -1.62 5.56
C TYR A 68 -14.57 -1.85 6.94
N ARG A 69 -14.49 -0.79 7.72
CA ARG A 69 -14.15 -0.85 9.14
C ARG A 69 -15.27 -0.19 9.95
N ASP A 70 -15.82 -0.93 10.91
CA ASP A 70 -16.93 -0.46 11.76
C ASP A 70 -18.12 0.10 10.94
N GLY A 71 -18.42 -0.57 9.82
CA GLY A 71 -19.48 -0.19 8.89
C GLY A 71 -19.14 0.97 7.94
N LYS A 72 -18.04 1.68 8.15
CA LYS A 72 -17.57 2.75 7.27
C LYS A 72 -16.76 2.18 6.11
N TYR A 73 -16.98 2.73 4.93
CA TYR A 73 -16.21 2.38 3.75
C TYR A 73 -14.76 2.85 3.89
N VAL A 74 -13.80 1.99 3.56
CA VAL A 74 -12.36 2.26 3.64
C VAL A 74 -11.74 2.41 2.27
N GLY A 75 -12.20 1.58 1.32
CA GLY A 75 -11.66 1.56 -0.03
C GLY A 75 -11.95 0.24 -0.73
N LYS A 76 -11.40 0.06 -1.91
CA LYS A 76 -11.59 -1.16 -2.73
C LYS A 76 -10.31 -1.58 -3.45
N ILE A 77 -10.28 -2.84 -3.85
CA ILE A 77 -9.40 -3.35 -4.91
C ILE A 77 -10.30 -3.68 -6.08
N GLY A 78 -10.11 -3.02 -7.21
CA GLY A 78 -11.00 -3.17 -8.35
C GLY A 78 -10.34 -2.86 -9.67
N THR A 79 -11.11 -3.02 -10.73
CA THR A 79 -10.68 -2.62 -12.06
C THR A 79 -11.28 -1.26 -12.39
N ASN A 80 -10.45 -0.37 -12.92
CA ASN A 80 -10.92 0.93 -13.35
C ASN A 80 -10.23 1.35 -14.65
N THR A 81 -10.73 2.42 -15.24
CA THR A 81 -10.06 3.13 -16.31
C THR A 81 -9.16 4.21 -15.72
N MET A 82 -8.00 4.41 -16.32
CA MET A 82 -7.11 5.51 -15.94
C MET A 82 -7.85 6.84 -16.06
N ILE A 83 -7.73 7.71 -15.06
CA ILE A 83 -8.36 9.04 -15.07
C ILE A 83 -7.98 9.79 -16.35
N GLY A 84 -9.00 10.20 -17.11
CA GLY A 84 -8.83 10.91 -18.37
C GLY A 84 -8.49 10.04 -19.59
N ASN A 85 -8.51 8.71 -19.46
CA ASN A 85 -8.30 7.80 -20.58
C ASN A 85 -9.11 6.50 -20.43
N ASP A 86 -10.32 6.49 -20.92
CA ASP A 86 -11.28 5.37 -20.83
C ASP A 86 -10.85 4.12 -21.63
N SER A 87 -9.84 4.24 -22.49
CA SER A 87 -9.31 3.11 -23.26
C SER A 87 -8.29 2.27 -22.48
N GLN A 88 -7.77 2.78 -21.38
CA GLN A 88 -6.80 2.08 -20.55
C GLN A 88 -7.49 1.37 -19.39
N ARG A 89 -7.09 0.12 -19.16
CA ARG A 89 -7.59 -0.72 -18.09
C ARG A 89 -6.50 -0.89 -17.04
N GLY A 90 -6.88 -0.79 -15.76
CA GLY A 90 -5.96 -0.95 -14.66
C GLY A 90 -6.56 -1.75 -13.51
N LEU A 91 -5.69 -2.26 -12.65
CA LEU A 91 -6.04 -2.71 -11.30
C LEU A 91 -5.74 -1.57 -10.34
N GLU A 92 -6.75 -1.14 -9.61
CA GLU A 92 -6.65 -0.03 -8.66
C GLU A 92 -6.81 -0.49 -7.22
N PHE A 93 -6.04 0.15 -6.37
CA PHE A 93 -6.16 0.10 -4.91
C PHE A 93 -6.64 1.47 -4.46
N ASP A 94 -7.94 1.64 -4.42
CA ASP A 94 -8.57 2.89 -4.00
C ASP A 94 -8.72 2.95 -2.49
N ILE A 95 -8.41 4.10 -1.90
CA ILE A 95 -8.74 4.41 -0.52
C ILE A 95 -9.65 5.63 -0.46
N GLU A 96 -10.61 5.59 0.47
CA GLU A 96 -11.55 6.68 0.67
C GLU A 96 -10.85 7.90 1.29
N TYR A 97 -11.39 9.09 1.06
CA TYR A 97 -10.79 10.35 1.52
C TYR A 97 -10.51 10.42 3.03
N ASP A 98 -11.38 9.83 3.84
CA ASP A 98 -11.21 9.77 5.30
C ASP A 98 -10.42 8.54 5.78
N THR A 99 -9.92 7.72 4.86
CA THR A 99 -9.03 6.60 5.16
C THR A 99 -7.61 7.11 5.29
N ALA A 100 -7.03 7.00 6.48
CA ALA A 100 -5.76 7.64 6.80
C ALA A 100 -4.57 7.09 6.00
N TYR A 101 -4.55 5.80 5.65
CA TYR A 101 -3.42 5.20 4.92
C TYR A 101 -3.77 3.89 4.23
N MET A 102 -2.94 3.53 3.25
CA MET A 102 -2.80 2.18 2.70
C MET A 102 -1.35 1.73 2.93
N SER A 103 -1.15 0.50 3.41
CA SER A 103 0.19 0.03 3.72
C SER A 103 0.43 -1.44 3.41
N TRP A 104 1.69 -1.78 3.16
CA TRP A 104 2.24 -3.13 3.24
C TRP A 104 2.95 -3.24 4.59
N ALA A 105 2.56 -4.23 5.38
CA ALA A 105 3.10 -4.43 6.72
C ALA A 105 3.38 -5.91 6.98
N ASN A 106 4.35 -6.19 7.83
CA ASN A 106 4.59 -7.53 8.33
C ASN A 106 4.72 -7.53 9.85
N LYS A 107 4.56 -8.69 10.45
CA LYS A 107 4.82 -8.87 11.88
C LYS A 107 6.31 -8.65 12.19
N GLU A 108 6.58 -8.04 13.32
CA GLU A 108 7.95 -7.85 13.83
C GLU A 108 8.60 -9.16 14.24
N SER A 109 7.80 -10.12 14.72
CA SER A 109 8.28 -11.45 15.12
C SER A 109 7.20 -12.50 14.92
N ALA A 110 7.58 -13.78 14.86
CA ALA A 110 6.66 -14.89 14.64
C ALA A 110 5.51 -14.96 15.65
N ASN A 111 5.78 -14.64 16.92
CA ASN A 111 4.81 -14.65 18.02
C ASN A 111 4.31 -13.26 18.42
N GLY A 112 4.74 -12.22 17.72
CA GLY A 112 4.34 -10.84 17.98
C GLY A 112 2.92 -10.56 17.50
N SER A 113 2.26 -9.61 18.12
CA SER A 113 0.97 -9.06 17.69
C SER A 113 1.12 -7.74 16.89
N SER A 114 2.28 -7.10 16.98
CA SER A 114 2.59 -5.83 16.32
C SER A 114 2.98 -6.02 14.86
N TYR A 115 2.57 -5.07 14.03
CA TYR A 115 2.91 -4.98 12.62
C TYR A 115 3.72 -3.73 12.35
N MET A 116 4.78 -3.85 11.57
CA MET A 116 5.54 -2.70 11.05
C MET A 116 5.13 -2.40 9.62
N MET A 117 4.83 -1.17 9.34
CA MET A 117 4.64 -0.69 7.96
C MET A 117 5.98 -0.69 7.23
N LYS A 118 6.05 -1.39 6.09
CA LYS A 118 7.24 -1.43 5.21
C LYS A 118 7.11 -0.43 4.07
N TRP A 119 5.90 -0.26 3.56
CA TRP A 119 5.51 0.77 2.61
C TRP A 119 4.15 1.29 3.00
N ALA A 120 3.96 2.59 2.95
CA ALA A 120 2.68 3.20 3.22
C ALA A 120 2.48 4.44 2.35
N TYR A 121 1.28 4.61 1.80
CA TYR A 121 0.80 5.88 1.33
C TYR A 121 -0.17 6.44 2.37
N CYS A 122 0.06 7.65 2.84
CA CYS A 122 -0.75 8.31 3.85
C CYS A 122 -1.51 9.48 3.21
N THR A 123 -2.83 9.50 3.38
CA THR A 123 -3.69 10.64 2.99
C THR A 123 -3.76 11.69 4.10
N GLN A 124 -3.54 11.25 5.34
CA GLN A 124 -3.53 12.07 6.55
C GLN A 124 -2.28 11.73 7.36
N GLN A 125 -1.91 12.60 8.28
CA GLN A 125 -0.82 12.31 9.20
C GLN A 125 -1.15 11.10 10.08
N CYS A 126 -0.28 10.09 10.08
CA CYS A 126 -0.40 8.85 10.84
C CYS A 126 0.88 8.64 11.66
N ASN A 127 0.84 8.84 12.97
CA ASN A 127 2.02 8.79 13.82
C ASN A 127 3.13 9.73 13.28
N ASN A 128 4.27 9.15 12.87
CA ASN A 128 5.41 9.88 12.30
C ASN A 128 5.37 9.95 10.77
N TYR A 129 4.30 9.49 10.12
CA TYR A 129 4.15 9.52 8.67
C TYR A 129 3.34 10.74 8.27
N GLU A 130 3.92 11.56 7.42
CA GLU A 130 3.29 12.77 6.91
C GLU A 130 2.21 12.47 5.87
N ALA A 131 1.27 13.39 5.72
CA ALA A 131 0.19 13.26 4.75
C ALA A 131 0.67 13.42 3.31
N ASN A 132 -0.04 12.80 2.37
CA ASN A 132 0.16 12.88 0.91
C ASN A 132 1.54 12.42 0.44
N MET A 133 2.15 11.51 1.17
CA MET A 133 3.47 10.95 0.87
C MET A 133 3.48 9.44 0.83
N LEU A 134 4.39 8.89 0.02
CA LEU A 134 4.74 7.48 0.05
C LEU A 134 5.95 7.29 0.98
N HIS A 135 5.75 6.54 2.04
CA HIS A 135 6.77 6.26 3.04
C HIS A 135 7.38 4.87 2.85
N ALA A 136 8.70 4.79 2.83
CA ALA A 136 9.44 3.54 2.88
C ALA A 136 9.96 3.31 4.31
N GLY A 137 9.48 2.26 4.96
CA GLY A 137 9.95 1.80 6.27
C GLY A 137 11.03 0.72 6.18
N ALA A 138 11.61 0.52 4.99
CA ALA A 138 12.73 -0.39 4.72
C ALA A 138 13.50 0.11 3.49
N ASP A 139 14.73 -0.39 3.33
CA ASP A 139 15.56 -0.08 2.19
C ASP A 139 14.92 -0.48 0.87
N ILE A 140 15.14 0.35 -0.16
CA ILE A 140 14.69 0.08 -1.52
C ILE A 140 15.84 -0.46 -2.34
N ASN A 141 15.80 -1.74 -2.71
CA ASN A 141 16.76 -2.33 -3.61
C ASN A 141 16.28 -2.18 -5.07
N MET A 142 16.94 -1.35 -5.83
CA MET A 142 16.58 -1.05 -7.22
C MET A 142 17.10 -2.07 -8.24
N HIS A 143 17.84 -3.11 -7.85
CA HIS A 143 18.35 -4.19 -8.72
C HIS A 143 18.88 -3.72 -10.07
N TYR A 144 19.73 -2.70 -10.11
CA TYR A 144 20.28 -2.07 -11.34
C TYR A 144 19.29 -1.18 -12.13
N TYR A 145 18.02 -1.06 -11.74
CA TYR A 145 17.10 -0.09 -12.34
C TYR A 145 17.36 1.31 -11.79
N LYS A 146 17.06 2.31 -12.58
CA LYS A 146 17.34 3.72 -12.24
C LYS A 146 16.10 4.38 -11.63
N LEU A 147 16.31 5.18 -10.60
CA LEU A 147 15.36 6.21 -10.21
C LEU A 147 15.46 7.37 -11.24
N ARG A 148 14.33 7.79 -11.77
CA ARG A 148 14.25 8.91 -12.71
C ARG A 148 13.50 10.07 -12.07
N ASN A 149 13.88 11.30 -12.44
CA ASN A 149 13.23 12.53 -11.94
C ASN A 149 13.26 12.67 -10.41
N VAL A 150 14.36 12.23 -9.80
CA VAL A 150 14.56 12.35 -8.35
C VAL A 150 15.10 13.73 -8.05
N SER A 151 14.50 14.43 -7.09
CA SER A 151 15.07 15.61 -6.46
C SER A 151 15.22 15.35 -4.95
N PHE A 152 16.28 15.88 -4.36
CA PHE A 152 16.48 15.86 -2.91
C PHE A 152 16.17 17.26 -2.38
N GLU A 153 15.28 17.34 -1.39
CA GLU A 153 14.73 18.63 -0.95
C GLU A 153 15.71 19.40 -0.08
N ASP A 154 16.27 18.76 0.93
CA ASP A 154 17.16 19.42 1.90
C ASP A 154 18.57 18.84 1.92
N GLY A 155 19.57 19.71 1.97
CA GLY A 155 20.98 19.32 2.08
C GLY A 155 21.61 18.79 0.81
N ALA A 156 20.90 18.82 -0.32
CA ALA A 156 21.43 18.35 -1.58
C ALA A 156 22.52 19.30 -2.11
N ILE A 157 23.70 18.75 -2.40
CA ILE A 157 24.79 19.51 -3.01
C ILE A 157 24.40 19.85 -4.45
N ASN A 158 24.37 21.16 -4.74
CA ASN A 158 24.33 21.66 -6.12
C ASN A 158 25.65 22.38 -6.40
N GLY A 159 26.34 21.98 -7.46
CA GLY A 159 27.58 22.60 -7.85
C GLY A 159 28.69 21.61 -8.13
N THR A 160 29.89 22.12 -8.15
CA THR A 160 31.08 21.37 -8.54
C THR A 160 32.07 21.28 -7.37
N LEU A 161 32.47 20.07 -7.04
CA LEU A 161 33.59 19.79 -6.13
C LEU A 161 34.85 19.50 -6.95
N THR A 162 35.95 20.13 -6.57
CA THR A 162 37.21 19.91 -7.22
C THR A 162 38.22 19.37 -6.20
N PHE A 163 38.87 18.29 -6.54
CA PHE A 163 39.93 17.67 -5.74
C PHE A 163 41.21 17.68 -6.55
N LYS A 164 42.34 18.01 -5.89
CA LYS A 164 43.64 17.91 -6.48
C LYS A 164 44.43 16.77 -5.84
N GLN A 165 45.02 15.92 -6.66
CA GLN A 165 45.90 14.84 -6.24
C GLN A 165 47.28 15.02 -6.87
N PRO A 166 48.38 14.95 -6.10
CA PRO A 166 49.72 14.99 -6.67
C PRO A 166 49.98 13.75 -7.53
N LEU A 167 50.45 13.94 -8.74
CA LEU A 167 50.82 12.87 -9.67
C LEU A 167 52.34 12.59 -9.68
N ALA A 168 53.15 13.60 -9.42
CA ALA A 168 54.59 13.44 -9.40
C ALA A 168 55.24 14.35 -8.35
N VAL A 169 56.29 13.83 -7.75
CA VAL A 169 57.15 14.56 -6.80
C VAL A 169 58.52 14.61 -7.38
N SER A 170 59.09 15.78 -7.45
CA SER A 170 60.49 16.00 -7.88
C SER A 170 61.46 15.41 -6.87
N SER A 171 62.73 15.23 -7.27
CA SER A 171 63.76 14.66 -6.41
C SER A 171 64.07 15.46 -5.15
N ASP A 172 63.71 16.73 -5.14
CA ASP A 172 63.77 17.65 -3.98
C ASP A 172 62.56 17.64 -3.07
N GLY A 173 61.57 16.77 -3.35
CA GLY A 173 60.31 16.68 -2.60
C GLY A 173 59.24 17.68 -3.05
N THR A 174 59.47 18.49 -4.09
CA THR A 174 58.50 19.44 -4.59
C THR A 174 57.47 18.73 -5.46
N LEU A 175 56.18 19.07 -5.26
CA LEU A 175 55.08 18.56 -6.10
C LEU A 175 55.11 19.22 -7.47
N SER A 176 55.34 18.41 -8.51
CA SER A 176 55.58 18.92 -9.87
C SER A 176 54.40 18.74 -10.84
N LYS A 177 53.50 17.82 -10.54
CA LYS A 177 52.32 17.59 -11.36
C LYS A 177 51.09 17.26 -10.52
N TRP A 178 49.96 17.67 -10.98
CA TRP A 178 48.68 17.46 -10.32
C TRP A 178 47.70 16.79 -11.26
N SER A 179 46.81 15.96 -10.69
CA SER A 179 45.59 15.54 -11.35
C SER A 179 44.42 16.23 -10.64
N THR A 180 43.54 16.78 -11.41
CA THR A 180 42.36 17.45 -10.92
C THR A 180 41.11 16.62 -11.24
N ALA A 181 40.38 16.20 -10.21
CA ALA A 181 39.09 15.59 -10.36
C ALA A 181 38.00 16.67 -10.16
N THR A 182 37.11 16.76 -11.10
CA THR A 182 35.96 17.67 -11.04
C THR A 182 34.69 16.84 -11.02
N LEU A 183 33.95 16.93 -9.93
CA LEU A 183 32.68 16.22 -9.74
C LEU A 183 31.55 17.23 -9.69
N THR A 184 30.59 17.11 -10.60
CA THR A 184 29.44 18.01 -10.65
C THR A 184 28.19 17.31 -10.10
N PHE A 185 27.54 17.96 -9.16
CA PHE A 185 26.34 17.49 -8.51
C PHE A 185 25.14 18.36 -8.88
N LYS A 186 23.99 17.73 -9.04
CA LYS A 186 22.69 18.40 -9.15
C LYS A 186 21.71 17.69 -8.22
N ASN A 187 21.14 18.43 -7.28
CA ASN A 187 20.23 17.89 -6.25
C ASN A 187 20.83 16.68 -5.51
N GLY A 188 22.10 16.76 -5.12
CA GLY A 188 22.83 15.69 -4.43
C GLY A 188 23.28 14.52 -5.31
N ILE A 189 22.91 14.49 -6.57
CA ILE A 189 23.26 13.42 -7.51
C ILE A 189 24.50 13.80 -8.29
N LEU A 190 25.51 12.93 -8.33
CA LEU A 190 26.65 13.08 -9.22
C LEU A 190 26.19 12.93 -10.68
N ILE A 191 26.24 14.01 -11.44
CA ILE A 191 25.81 14.03 -12.84
C ILE A 191 26.97 13.95 -13.83
N SER A 192 28.15 14.35 -13.42
CA SER A 192 29.36 14.20 -14.23
C SER A 192 30.62 14.19 -13.36
N GLY A 193 31.65 13.54 -13.87
CA GLY A 193 33.00 13.57 -13.32
C GLY A 193 34.02 13.61 -14.43
N ALA A 194 35.07 14.42 -14.26
CA ALA A 194 36.17 14.53 -15.20
C ALA A 194 37.52 14.52 -14.44
N TRP A 195 38.55 14.03 -15.10
CA TRP A 195 39.93 14.10 -14.62
C TRP A 195 40.76 14.86 -15.66
N SER A 196 41.57 15.76 -15.20
CA SER A 196 42.54 16.44 -16.01
C SER A 196 43.92 16.39 -15.34
N ASN A 197 44.94 16.21 -16.12
CA ASN A 197 46.33 16.26 -15.65
C ASN A 197 46.91 17.64 -16.04
N GLU A 198 47.49 18.33 -15.08
CA GLU A 198 48.16 19.62 -15.25
C GLU A 198 49.65 19.45 -15.25
#